data_7a69a8d077c12085c972a43c5f976eaf
#
_entry.id   7a69a8d077c12085c972a43c5f976eaf
#
_cell.length_a   1.000
_cell.length_b   1.000
_cell.length_c   1.000
_cell.angle_alpha   90.00
_cell.angle_beta   90.00
_cell.angle_gamma   90.00
#
_symmetry.space_group_name_H-M   'P 1'
#
loop_
_entity.id
_entity.type
_entity.pdbx_description
1 polymer ?
#
loop_
_entity_poly.entity_id
_entity_poly.type
_entity_poly.pdbx_seq_one_letter_code
_entity_poly.pdbx_strand_id
1 'polypeptide(L)'
;FSLSICIREYEKLPSVGTNITILTYLNVREDLMELYGFIDKERRDLFINLISVSGIGPRTAINLLSNASVAAFKENIVNEDIKSLSLIPGIGPKTAQRIILDIKEKIVVTGSTNQDIDSSKLNFKVDDIYTALSSLGYKKSQIDKAIKKLNQDGNFEGNIEDVIKKILSIIR
;
A
#
# COMPACT_ATOMS: atom_id res chain seq x y z
N PHE A 1 18.00 -5.13 -20.00
CA PHE A 1 17.61 -5.06 -18.58
C PHE A 1 16.84 -6.32 -18.22
N SER A 2 17.09 -6.88 -17.04
CA SER A 2 16.31 -7.99 -16.47
C SER A 2 15.37 -7.44 -15.39
N LEU A 3 14.11 -7.91 -15.41
CA LEU A 3 13.07 -7.47 -14.48
C LEU A 3 12.52 -8.70 -13.75
N SER A 4 12.61 -8.71 -12.43
CA SER A 4 11.99 -9.74 -11.59
C SER A 4 10.53 -9.38 -11.34
N ILE A 5 9.62 -10.27 -11.74
CA ILE A 5 8.18 -10.10 -11.58
C ILE A 5 7.60 -11.33 -10.87
N CYS A 6 6.52 -11.16 -10.11
CA CYS A 6 5.87 -12.31 -9.50
C CYS A 6 5.13 -13.15 -10.56
N ILE A 7 5.05 -14.47 -10.35
CA ILE A 7 4.48 -15.40 -11.32
C ILE A 7 3.03 -15.08 -11.67
N ARG A 8 2.24 -14.60 -10.70
CA ARG A 8 0.83 -14.22 -10.90
C ARG A 8 0.64 -13.00 -11.80
N GLU A 9 1.66 -12.15 -11.93
CA GLU A 9 1.64 -11.00 -12.83
C GLU A 9 2.22 -11.36 -14.18
N TYR A 10 3.21 -12.28 -14.20
CA TYR A 10 3.77 -12.80 -15.44
C TYR A 10 2.69 -13.40 -16.35
N GLU A 11 1.76 -14.15 -15.78
CA GLU A 11 0.62 -14.75 -16.51
C GLU A 11 -0.34 -13.70 -17.13
N LYS A 12 -0.29 -12.46 -16.67
CA LYS A 12 -1.13 -11.35 -17.16
C LYS A 12 -0.42 -10.48 -18.18
N LEU A 13 0.85 -10.75 -18.48
CA LEU A 13 1.60 -9.97 -19.44
C LEU A 13 1.02 -10.16 -20.85
N PRO A 14 0.93 -9.09 -21.65
CA PRO A 14 0.50 -9.18 -23.04
C PRO A 14 1.54 -9.91 -23.89
N SER A 15 1.15 -10.27 -25.11
CA SER A 15 2.03 -10.92 -26.07
C SER A 15 3.25 -10.05 -26.40
N VAL A 16 4.36 -10.71 -26.73
CA VAL A 16 5.60 -10.04 -27.16
C VAL A 16 5.31 -9.12 -28.34
N GLY A 17 5.86 -7.90 -28.28
CA GLY A 17 5.62 -6.83 -29.27
C GLY A 17 4.54 -5.82 -28.87
N THR A 18 3.82 -6.07 -27.77
CA THR A 18 2.81 -5.13 -27.22
C THR A 18 3.47 -4.17 -26.22
N ASN A 19 3.10 -2.89 -26.29
CA ASN A 19 3.55 -1.92 -25.31
C ASN A 19 2.84 -2.13 -23.96
N ILE A 20 3.61 -2.13 -22.89
CA ILE A 20 3.12 -2.24 -21.52
C ILE A 20 3.84 -1.23 -20.62
N THR A 21 3.12 -0.69 -19.64
CA THR A 21 3.71 0.09 -18.55
C THR A 21 3.83 -0.77 -17.30
N ILE A 22 5.03 -0.88 -16.75
CA ILE A 22 5.31 -1.64 -15.53
C ILE A 22 5.84 -0.68 -14.47
N LEU A 23 5.23 -0.69 -13.29
CA LEU A 23 5.73 0.00 -12.11
C LEU A 23 6.95 -0.74 -11.59
N THR A 24 8.04 -0.03 -11.27
CA THR A 24 9.28 -0.68 -10.86
C THR A 24 9.74 -0.25 -9.49
N TYR A 25 10.49 -1.14 -8.84
CA TYR A 25 11.28 -0.88 -7.65
C TYR A 25 12.72 -1.29 -7.93
N LEU A 26 13.67 -0.35 -7.80
CA LEU A 26 15.09 -0.60 -7.98
C LEU A 26 15.73 -0.88 -6.61
N ASN A 27 16.25 -2.09 -6.44
CA ASN A 27 17.04 -2.48 -5.28
C ASN A 27 18.52 -2.32 -5.61
N VAL A 28 19.18 -1.38 -4.96
CA VAL A 28 20.59 -1.08 -5.15
C VAL A 28 21.36 -1.54 -3.91
N ARG A 29 22.41 -2.35 -4.11
CA ARG A 29 23.39 -2.75 -3.12
C ARG A 29 24.80 -2.47 -3.67
N GLU A 30 25.82 -2.59 -2.87
CA GLU A 30 27.20 -2.34 -3.28
C GLU A 30 27.63 -3.17 -4.49
N ASP A 31 27.17 -4.41 -4.56
CA ASP A 31 27.54 -5.42 -5.56
C ASP A 31 26.41 -5.82 -6.53
N LEU A 32 25.20 -5.28 -6.35
CA LEU A 32 24.02 -5.77 -7.06
C LEU A 32 22.98 -4.68 -7.30
N MET A 33 22.47 -4.66 -8.54
CA MET A 33 21.30 -3.88 -8.92
C MET A 33 20.22 -4.82 -9.45
N GLU A 34 19.12 -4.92 -8.73
CA GLU A 34 17.97 -5.74 -9.11
C GLU A 34 16.75 -4.85 -9.35
N LEU A 35 16.06 -5.08 -10.45
CA LEU A 35 14.83 -4.37 -10.79
C LEU A 35 13.63 -5.31 -10.59
N TYR A 36 12.68 -4.87 -9.79
CA TYR A 36 11.43 -5.58 -9.53
C TYR A 36 10.27 -4.87 -10.21
N GLY A 37 9.37 -5.62 -10.86
CA GLY A 37 8.27 -5.09 -11.64
C GLY A 37 6.91 -5.48 -11.13
N PHE A 38 5.94 -4.57 -11.30
CA PHE A 38 4.55 -4.72 -10.86
C PHE A 38 3.60 -4.14 -11.89
N ILE A 39 2.54 -4.88 -12.22
CA ILE A 39 1.51 -4.41 -13.14
C ILE A 39 0.57 -3.44 -12.42
N ASP A 40 0.26 -3.72 -11.14
CA ASP A 40 -0.63 -2.88 -10.34
C ASP A 40 0.08 -2.20 -9.16
N LYS A 41 -0.43 -1.03 -8.81
CA LYS A 41 0.10 -0.20 -7.73
C LYS A 41 -0.06 -0.87 -6.36
N GLU A 42 -1.18 -1.54 -6.12
CA GLU A 42 -1.48 -2.16 -4.84
C GLU A 42 -0.45 -3.24 -4.49
N ARG A 43 -0.05 -4.04 -5.48
CA ARG A 43 0.96 -5.07 -5.31
C ARG A 43 2.34 -4.48 -5.07
N ARG A 44 2.71 -3.41 -5.80
CA ARG A 44 3.95 -2.68 -5.55
C ARG A 44 4.00 -2.10 -4.14
N ASP A 45 2.94 -1.46 -3.71
CA ASP A 45 2.86 -0.83 -2.39
C ASP A 45 2.93 -1.90 -1.27
N LEU A 46 2.29 -3.06 -1.47
CA LEU A 46 2.43 -4.20 -0.55
C LEU A 46 3.87 -4.74 -0.54
N PHE A 47 4.53 -4.84 -1.69
CA PHE A 47 5.94 -5.22 -1.77
C PHE A 47 6.83 -4.27 -0.96
N ILE A 48 6.65 -2.96 -1.10
CA ILE A 48 7.41 -1.94 -0.35
C ILE A 48 7.16 -2.09 1.16
N ASN A 49 5.92 -2.32 1.56
CA ASN A 49 5.59 -2.58 2.96
C ASN A 49 6.28 -3.86 3.48
N LEU A 50 6.31 -4.93 2.69
CA LEU A 50 6.95 -6.19 3.05
C LEU A 50 8.46 -6.03 3.26
N ILE A 51 9.16 -5.37 2.34
CA ILE A 51 10.61 -5.16 2.46
C ILE A 51 11.01 -4.21 3.59
N SER A 52 10.08 -3.44 4.14
CA SER A 52 10.30 -2.61 5.34
C SER A 52 10.29 -3.43 6.63
N VAL A 53 9.78 -4.67 6.59
CA VAL A 53 9.77 -5.59 7.73
C VAL A 53 11.16 -6.21 7.93
N SER A 54 11.70 -6.12 9.13
CA SER A 54 13.02 -6.71 9.44
C SER A 54 13.02 -8.22 9.17
N GLY A 55 13.97 -8.66 8.36
CA GLY A 55 14.12 -10.07 7.95
C GLY A 55 13.40 -10.45 6.66
N ILE A 56 12.75 -9.49 5.98
CA ILE A 56 12.18 -9.69 4.66
C ILE A 56 12.96 -8.89 3.61
N GLY A 57 13.65 -9.61 2.74
CA GLY A 57 14.31 -9.01 1.58
C GLY A 57 13.40 -9.02 0.33
N PRO A 58 13.79 -8.32 -0.74
CA PRO A 58 13.03 -8.24 -1.98
C PRO A 58 12.65 -9.62 -2.58
N ARG A 59 13.57 -10.59 -2.55
CA ARG A 59 13.30 -11.95 -3.05
C ARG A 59 12.23 -12.67 -2.23
N THR A 60 12.26 -12.52 -0.91
CA THR A 60 11.24 -13.09 -0.03
C THR A 60 9.88 -12.43 -0.27
N ALA A 61 9.87 -11.11 -0.43
CA ALA A 61 8.65 -10.34 -0.70
C ALA A 61 8.00 -10.75 -2.04
N ILE A 62 8.78 -10.93 -3.12
CA ILE A 62 8.27 -11.43 -4.41
C ILE A 62 7.70 -12.85 -4.28
N ASN A 63 8.35 -13.73 -3.50
CA ASN A 63 7.84 -15.08 -3.24
C ASN A 63 6.49 -15.03 -2.49
N LEU A 64 6.36 -14.17 -1.47
CA LEU A 64 5.10 -13.94 -0.77
C LEU A 64 3.99 -13.56 -1.74
N LEU A 65 4.25 -12.56 -2.58
CA LEU A 65 3.29 -12.05 -3.57
C LEU A 65 2.98 -13.05 -4.71
N SER A 66 3.86 -14.04 -4.93
CA SER A 66 3.63 -15.11 -5.88
C SER A 66 2.70 -16.19 -5.31
N ASN A 67 2.76 -16.46 -4.00
CA ASN A 67 2.01 -17.53 -3.35
C ASN A 67 0.59 -17.11 -2.91
N ALA A 68 0.35 -15.82 -2.65
CA ALA A 68 -0.95 -15.33 -2.23
C ALA A 68 -1.41 -14.14 -3.08
N SER A 69 -2.72 -13.96 -3.24
CA SER A 69 -3.27 -12.71 -3.77
C SER A 69 -3.13 -11.61 -2.71
N VAL A 70 -3.13 -10.34 -3.15
CA VAL A 70 -3.07 -9.20 -2.23
C VAL A 70 -4.22 -9.23 -1.22
N ALA A 71 -5.43 -9.58 -1.69
CA ALA A 71 -6.61 -9.70 -0.84
C ALA A 71 -6.46 -10.80 0.22
N ALA A 72 -6.08 -12.02 -0.18
CA ALA A 72 -5.86 -13.12 0.76
C ALA A 72 -4.73 -12.83 1.75
N PHE A 73 -3.66 -12.15 1.30
CA PHE A 73 -2.58 -11.75 2.18
C PHE A 73 -3.03 -10.72 3.24
N LYS A 74 -3.80 -9.71 2.82
CA LYS A 74 -4.39 -8.72 3.74
C LYS A 74 -5.33 -9.37 4.74
N GLU A 75 -6.17 -10.31 4.29
CA GLU A 75 -7.08 -11.07 5.14
C GLU A 75 -6.33 -11.86 6.22
N ASN A 76 -5.26 -12.59 5.85
CA ASN A 76 -4.42 -13.30 6.80
C ASN A 76 -3.79 -12.37 7.84
N ILE A 77 -3.41 -11.15 7.46
CA ILE A 77 -2.86 -10.16 8.39
C ILE A 77 -3.94 -9.65 9.35
N VAL A 78 -5.12 -9.31 8.84
CA VAL A 78 -6.24 -8.82 9.66
C VAL A 78 -6.67 -9.87 10.67
N ASN A 79 -6.75 -11.15 10.24
CA ASN A 79 -7.12 -12.29 11.06
C ASN A 79 -5.96 -12.82 11.94
N GLU A 80 -4.77 -12.24 11.85
CA GLU A 80 -3.56 -12.66 12.58
C GLU A 80 -3.21 -14.15 12.33
N ASP A 81 -3.46 -14.63 11.11
CA ASP A 81 -3.22 -16.03 10.77
C ASP A 81 -1.73 -16.32 10.52
N ILE A 82 -1.00 -16.49 11.62
CA ILE A 82 0.42 -16.83 11.61
C ILE A 82 0.66 -18.17 10.89
N LYS A 83 -0.26 -19.12 10.99
CA LYS A 83 -0.10 -20.45 10.40
C LYS A 83 -0.08 -20.36 8.88
N SER A 84 -1.08 -19.72 8.28
CA SER A 84 -1.15 -19.53 6.82
C SER A 84 0.05 -18.76 6.28
N LEU A 85 0.50 -17.71 6.96
CA LEU A 85 1.69 -16.98 6.57
C LEU A 85 2.98 -17.82 6.69
N SER A 86 3.06 -18.69 7.68
CA SER A 86 4.24 -19.57 7.89
C SER A 86 4.34 -20.74 6.90
N LEU A 87 3.28 -21.03 6.14
CA LEU A 87 3.31 -22.02 5.05
C LEU A 87 4.09 -21.52 3.84
N ILE A 88 4.30 -20.21 3.75
CA ILE A 88 5.00 -19.61 2.61
C ILE A 88 6.52 -19.87 2.76
N PRO A 89 7.19 -20.42 1.74
CA PRO A 89 8.62 -20.73 1.80
C PRO A 89 9.45 -19.48 2.16
N GLY A 90 10.29 -19.64 3.18
CA GLY A 90 11.16 -18.56 3.68
C GLY A 90 10.53 -17.69 4.78
N ILE A 91 9.30 -17.99 5.21
CA ILE A 91 8.63 -17.32 6.33
C ILE A 91 8.46 -18.30 7.50
N GLY A 92 9.18 -18.05 8.58
CA GLY A 92 8.97 -18.75 9.84
C GLY A 92 7.93 -18.06 10.73
N PRO A 93 7.48 -18.70 11.84
CA PRO A 93 6.49 -18.13 12.74
C PRO A 93 6.88 -16.75 13.30
N LYS A 94 8.15 -16.54 13.62
CA LYS A 94 8.64 -15.23 14.10
C LYS A 94 8.55 -14.15 13.03
N THR A 95 8.85 -14.48 11.77
CA THR A 95 8.74 -13.55 10.66
C THR A 95 7.28 -13.25 10.36
N ALA A 96 6.39 -14.27 10.39
CA ALA A 96 4.96 -14.09 10.22
C ALA A 96 4.36 -13.15 11.29
N GLN A 97 4.74 -13.30 12.56
CA GLN A 97 4.35 -12.39 13.63
C GLN A 97 4.81 -10.95 13.37
N ARG A 98 6.06 -10.75 12.92
CA ARG A 98 6.57 -9.41 12.58
C ARG A 98 5.80 -8.80 11.41
N ILE A 99 5.54 -9.58 10.35
CA ILE A 99 4.72 -9.14 9.22
C ILE A 99 3.37 -8.61 9.72
N ILE A 100 2.70 -9.39 10.58
CA ILE A 100 1.40 -8.99 11.13
C ILE A 100 1.53 -7.68 11.90
N LEU A 101 2.46 -7.58 12.84
CA LEU A 101 2.63 -6.38 13.66
C LEU A 101 2.96 -5.14 12.84
N ASP A 102 3.97 -5.24 11.94
CA ASP A 102 4.49 -4.08 11.20
C ASP A 102 3.54 -3.64 10.06
N ILE A 103 2.79 -4.59 9.47
CA ILE A 103 1.95 -4.30 8.30
C ILE A 103 0.49 -4.08 8.70
N LYS A 104 -0.01 -4.70 9.77
CA LYS A 104 -1.40 -4.53 10.21
C LYS A 104 -1.73 -3.06 10.45
N GLU A 105 -0.86 -2.33 11.14
CA GLU A 105 -1.04 -0.89 11.34
C GLU A 105 -1.11 -0.12 10.01
N LYS A 106 -0.25 -0.47 9.06
CA LYS A 106 -0.21 0.17 7.73
C LYS A 106 -1.43 -0.17 6.88
N ILE A 107 -1.91 -1.43 6.93
CA ILE A 107 -3.12 -1.86 6.22
C ILE A 107 -4.36 -1.23 6.82
N VAL A 108 -4.50 -1.24 8.16
CA VAL A 108 -5.65 -0.64 8.86
C VAL A 108 -5.72 0.86 8.58
N VAL A 109 -4.57 1.53 8.58
CA VAL A 109 -4.49 2.96 8.26
C VAL A 109 -4.84 3.24 6.79
N THR A 110 -4.42 2.37 5.85
CA THR A 110 -4.75 2.50 4.42
C THR A 110 -6.17 2.01 4.12
N GLY A 111 -6.63 0.99 4.83
CA GLY A 111 -8.00 0.44 4.69
C GLY A 111 -9.09 1.31 5.29
N SER A 112 -8.77 2.10 6.32
CA SER A 112 -9.73 3.03 6.95
C SER A 112 -10.01 4.27 6.10
N THR A 113 -9.18 4.56 5.11
CA THR A 113 -9.38 5.68 4.18
C THR A 113 -10.14 5.29 2.91
N ASN A 114 -10.37 3.98 2.66
CA ASN A 114 -11.04 3.51 1.43
C ASN A 114 -12.46 2.96 1.63
N GLN A 115 -12.99 2.89 2.84
CA GLN A 115 -14.38 2.58 3.08
C GLN A 115 -15.13 3.91 3.26
N ASP A 116 -16.00 4.25 2.31
CA ASP A 116 -16.98 5.34 2.32
C ASP A 116 -16.61 6.67 1.59
N ILE A 117 -15.48 6.79 0.91
CA ILE A 117 -15.28 7.93 0.02
C ILE A 117 -15.45 7.45 -1.41
N ASP A 118 -16.56 7.82 -2.03
CA ASP A 118 -16.81 7.62 -3.46
C ASP A 118 -15.83 8.48 -4.26
N SER A 119 -14.62 7.93 -4.50
CA SER A 119 -13.54 8.62 -5.20
C SER A 119 -13.88 8.97 -6.66
N SER A 120 -15.00 8.49 -7.18
CA SER A 120 -15.50 8.86 -8.51
C SER A 120 -16.00 10.32 -8.57
N LYS A 121 -16.24 10.95 -7.42
CA LYS A 121 -16.69 12.34 -7.30
C LYS A 121 -15.58 13.34 -6.99
N LEU A 122 -14.35 12.86 -6.71
CA LEU A 122 -13.24 13.72 -6.33
C LEU A 122 -12.27 13.88 -7.50
N ASN A 123 -11.97 15.13 -7.84
CA ASN A 123 -10.95 15.49 -8.84
C ASN A 123 -9.50 15.42 -8.29
N PHE A 124 -9.30 14.83 -7.10
CA PHE A 124 -8.00 14.75 -6.42
C PHE A 124 -7.92 13.47 -5.55
N LYS A 125 -6.71 13.05 -5.18
CA LYS A 125 -6.49 11.91 -4.29
C LYS A 125 -6.47 12.36 -2.83
N VAL A 126 -7.01 11.54 -1.93
CA VAL A 126 -6.97 11.79 -0.49
C VAL A 126 -5.53 11.90 0.03
N ASP A 127 -4.60 11.20 -0.58
CA ASP A 127 -3.16 11.28 -0.27
C ASP A 127 -2.58 12.69 -0.47
N ASP A 128 -3.11 13.46 -1.42
CA ASP A 128 -2.68 14.84 -1.67
C ASP A 128 -3.06 15.76 -0.49
N ILE A 129 -4.20 15.49 0.15
CA ILE A 129 -4.64 16.20 1.37
C ILE A 129 -3.69 15.91 2.54
N TYR A 130 -3.33 14.63 2.74
CA TYR A 130 -2.38 14.26 3.80
C TYR A 130 -1.03 14.90 3.58
N THR A 131 -0.53 14.90 2.34
CA THR A 131 0.74 15.51 1.99
C THR A 131 0.73 17.02 2.27
N ALA A 132 -0.31 17.71 1.83
CA ALA A 132 -0.46 19.16 2.02
C ALA A 132 -0.55 19.54 3.51
N LEU A 133 -1.39 18.84 4.28
CA LEU A 133 -1.60 19.16 5.70
C LEU A 133 -0.41 18.73 6.58
N SER A 134 0.28 17.65 6.24
CA SER A 134 1.50 17.23 6.93
C SER A 134 2.64 18.22 6.70
N SER A 135 2.76 18.82 5.51
CA SER A 135 3.75 19.87 5.23
C SER A 135 3.47 21.15 6.00
N LEU A 136 2.21 21.38 6.40
CA LEU A 136 1.79 22.48 7.28
C LEU A 136 1.96 22.15 8.77
N GLY A 137 2.49 20.94 9.11
CA GLY A 137 2.80 20.54 10.48
C GLY A 137 1.66 19.86 11.24
N TYR A 138 0.55 19.54 10.58
CA TYR A 138 -0.56 18.83 11.24
C TYR A 138 -0.25 17.34 11.37
N LYS A 139 -0.57 16.76 12.54
CA LYS A 139 -0.38 15.33 12.80
C LYS A 139 -1.46 14.52 12.08
N LYS A 140 -1.09 13.33 11.59
CA LYS A 140 -2.00 12.42 10.89
C LYS A 140 -3.29 12.16 11.65
N SER A 141 -3.22 11.97 12.97
CA SER A 141 -4.41 11.75 13.81
C SER A 141 -5.41 12.93 13.85
N GLN A 142 -4.94 14.16 13.64
CA GLN A 142 -5.79 15.34 13.54
C GLN A 142 -6.47 15.39 12.17
N ILE A 143 -5.72 15.08 11.12
CA ILE A 143 -6.22 15.00 9.74
C ILE A 143 -7.29 13.91 9.63
N ASP A 144 -7.05 12.70 10.18
CA ASP A 144 -8.00 11.58 10.18
C ASP A 144 -9.33 11.95 10.84
N LYS A 145 -9.28 12.60 12.01
CA LYS A 145 -10.49 13.04 12.73
C LYS A 145 -11.30 14.06 11.92
N ALA A 146 -10.61 14.99 11.29
CA ALA A 146 -11.25 16.04 10.50
C ALA A 146 -11.88 15.47 9.20
N ILE A 147 -11.18 14.57 8.52
CA ILE A 147 -11.70 13.87 7.33
C ILE A 147 -12.95 13.05 7.69
N LYS A 148 -12.91 12.29 8.80
CA LYS A 148 -14.09 11.52 9.27
C LYS A 148 -15.29 12.41 9.51
N LYS A 149 -15.09 13.54 10.18
CA LYS A 149 -16.16 14.50 10.47
C LYS A 149 -16.72 15.10 9.18
N LEU A 150 -15.85 15.52 8.26
CA LEU A 150 -16.25 16.09 6.98
C LEU A 150 -17.04 15.11 6.12
N ASN A 151 -16.68 13.82 6.18
CA ASN A 151 -17.36 12.74 5.44
C ASN A 151 -18.75 12.45 6.03
N GLN A 152 -18.88 12.46 7.36
CA GLN A 152 -20.17 12.28 8.04
C GLN A 152 -21.15 13.43 7.74
N ASP A 153 -20.63 14.65 7.57
CA ASP A 153 -21.44 15.83 7.25
C ASP A 153 -21.79 15.93 5.73
N GLY A 154 -21.37 14.95 4.90
CA GLY A 154 -21.62 14.92 3.46
C GLY A 154 -20.90 16.04 2.68
N ASN A 155 -19.93 16.71 3.30
CA ASN A 155 -19.23 17.89 2.79
C ASN A 155 -17.88 17.58 2.12
N PHE A 156 -17.59 16.31 1.84
CA PHE A 156 -16.35 15.86 1.22
C PHE A 156 -16.45 15.90 -0.32
N GLU A 157 -16.91 17.05 -0.86
CA GLU A 157 -17.06 17.29 -2.29
C GLU A 157 -16.41 18.62 -2.69
N GLY A 158 -15.94 18.70 -3.95
CA GLY A 158 -15.36 19.91 -4.53
C GLY A 158 -13.91 19.76 -4.98
N ASN A 159 -13.17 20.86 -5.05
CA ASN A 159 -11.75 20.84 -5.36
C ASN A 159 -10.91 20.67 -4.08
N ILE A 160 -9.64 20.29 -4.25
CA ILE A 160 -8.71 20.02 -3.14
C ILE A 160 -8.55 21.22 -2.20
N GLU A 161 -8.55 22.45 -2.74
CA GLU A 161 -8.37 23.66 -1.95
C GLU A 161 -9.53 23.90 -0.99
N ASP A 162 -10.77 23.68 -1.45
CA ASP A 162 -11.97 23.86 -0.63
C ASP A 162 -12.04 22.78 0.46
N VAL A 163 -11.67 21.56 0.15
CA VAL A 163 -11.60 20.47 1.13
C VAL A 163 -10.53 20.74 2.18
N ILE A 164 -9.33 21.20 1.79
CA ILE A 164 -8.28 21.60 2.73
C ILE A 164 -8.75 22.73 3.65
N LYS A 165 -9.40 23.76 3.12
CA LYS A 165 -9.95 24.87 3.92
C LYS A 165 -10.98 24.37 4.95
N LYS A 166 -11.89 23.48 4.55
CA LYS A 166 -12.87 22.86 5.46
C LYS A 166 -12.18 22.05 6.55
N ILE A 167 -11.19 21.22 6.20
CA ILE A 167 -10.42 20.45 7.16
C ILE A 167 -9.70 21.35 8.16
N LEU A 168 -9.06 22.43 7.70
CA LEU A 168 -8.39 23.40 8.56
C LEU A 168 -9.36 24.09 9.54
N SER A 169 -10.59 24.33 9.13
CA SER A 169 -11.62 24.91 10.01
C SER A 169 -12.08 23.94 11.12
N ILE A 170 -11.95 22.62 10.89
CA ILE A 170 -12.31 21.59 11.86
C ILE A 170 -11.16 21.31 12.84
N ILE A 171 -9.91 21.41 12.38
CA ILE A 171 -8.71 21.13 13.20
C ILE A 171 -8.39 22.30 14.15
N ARG A 172 -8.80 23.49 13.80
CA ARG A 172 -8.56 24.72 14.59
C ARG A 172 -9.43 24.76 15.83
#